data_ad3286b0606953d7d1971a5bbbd8a296
#
_entry.id   ad3286b0606953d7d1971a5bbbd8a296
#
_cell.length_a   1.000
_cell.length_b   1.000
_cell.length_c   1.000
_cell.angle_alpha   90.00
_cell.angle_beta   90.00
_cell.angle_gamma   90.00
#
_symmetry.space_group_name_H-M   'P 1'
#
loop_
_entity.id
_entity.type
_entity.pdbx_description
1 polymer ?
#
loop_
_entity_poly.entity_id
_entity_poly.type
_entity_poly.pdbx_seq_one_letter_code
_entity_poly.pdbx_strand_id
1 'polypeptide(L)'
;GVLGVVVISLFAALLARLWYLQVLAAPELRVEAQRNSVRLVETEGMRGRILDRKGRVLVGNRVSNAVVVSRQSAAKKPEILGRLAPVLGIPEAELVKRVQDSRFSPFKPIPVAEDVPKEKLIYIREHQSDFKGVDGVQLTRRDYPAGALGAHLLGYVGAINEKELAARKDRGYRPGDSIGKGGVESAYEADLRGTPQIEKLEVDSKGKVLGSLGLQTATPGHDVQLTIDLDAQKLAEDSLLAGLLAAREAYDRDSGKRFVAPAGAAVVLDPRDGSVVAMASYPTYDPREFIDGISRERFAQLQDPAGSFPLNNRVTQGQYAPGSTFKLVSGITALSKGLIKPQDTVDDAGFIKVGNPPRIFKNAFGQVNGRVNVSEALTKSSDVFFYQIGANLWDEKNRSRYGPTAIQDTARSLGMGSPTQIELPFEAEGRVPDPESRKRLNASNPQAFPTADWFTGDNINLAVGQGDVVVTPLQLANAYAAFANGGTVWAPRVASVILDANRAPVRTVEAREISKIDLPPGVRDPMMQGLTGVVADPKGTAAPAFAGFPLASFPIAGKTGTAQVFGSQDTSVFCAFGPTQAPEYAVSVVMEQSGFGAAAAAPVARRIFDGLTGGVPKPVTRVTAVD
;
A
#
# COMPACT_ATOMS: atom_id res chain seq x y z
N GLY A 1 -26.08 -83.94 5.66
CA GLY A 1 -26.81 -83.23 6.61
C GLY A 1 -26.45 -81.74 6.79
N VAL A 2 -26.25 -81.34 8.02
CA VAL A 2 -26.12 -79.95 8.46
C VAL A 2 -25.01 -79.17 7.73
N LEU A 3 -23.85 -79.81 7.48
CA LEU A 3 -22.73 -79.20 6.77
C LEU A 3 -23.10 -78.76 5.32
N GLY A 4 -23.89 -79.59 4.62
CA GLY A 4 -24.36 -79.27 3.27
C GLY A 4 -25.30 -78.08 3.23
N VAL A 5 -26.18 -77.94 4.22
CA VAL A 5 -27.09 -76.80 4.34
C VAL A 5 -26.33 -75.52 4.62
N VAL A 6 -25.30 -75.52 5.48
CA VAL A 6 -24.44 -74.42 5.77
C VAL A 6 -23.67 -73.97 4.52
N VAL A 7 -23.08 -74.91 3.77
CA VAL A 7 -22.35 -74.59 2.53
C VAL A 7 -23.27 -73.98 1.48
N ILE A 8 -24.48 -74.54 1.28
CA ILE A 8 -25.46 -74.02 0.31
C ILE A 8 -25.91 -72.59 0.71
N SER A 9 -26.18 -72.36 2.02
CA SER A 9 -26.56 -71.02 2.53
C SER A 9 -25.45 -69.96 2.32
N LEU A 10 -24.18 -70.34 2.53
CA LEU A 10 -23.04 -69.51 2.27
C LEU A 10 -22.93 -69.16 0.77
N PHE A 11 -23.06 -70.16 -0.12
CA PHE A 11 -23.09 -69.91 -1.55
C PHE A 11 -24.25 -69.07 -2.01
N ALA A 12 -25.46 -69.28 -1.46
CA ALA A 12 -26.63 -68.46 -1.74
C ALA A 12 -26.40 -66.98 -1.30
N ALA A 13 -25.83 -66.77 -0.12
CA ALA A 13 -25.49 -65.45 0.37
C ALA A 13 -24.44 -64.75 -0.50
N LEU A 14 -23.42 -65.50 -0.96
CA LEU A 14 -22.40 -64.97 -1.89
C LEU A 14 -23.01 -64.62 -3.25
N LEU A 15 -23.86 -65.47 -3.81
CA LEU A 15 -24.57 -65.20 -5.08
C LEU A 15 -25.53 -64.01 -4.94
N ALA A 16 -26.29 -63.92 -3.86
CA ALA A 16 -27.13 -62.75 -3.60
C ALA A 16 -26.32 -61.46 -3.47
N ARG A 17 -25.17 -61.52 -2.78
CA ARG A 17 -24.25 -60.38 -2.65
C ARG A 17 -23.63 -59.99 -4.00
N LEU A 18 -23.24 -60.99 -4.78
CA LEU A 18 -22.66 -60.74 -6.11
C LEU A 18 -23.70 -60.14 -7.06
N TRP A 19 -24.93 -60.66 -7.04
CA TRP A 19 -26.05 -60.11 -7.80
C TRP A 19 -26.36 -58.66 -7.38
N TYR A 20 -26.42 -58.39 -6.06
CA TYR A 20 -26.58 -57.02 -5.55
C TYR A 20 -25.53 -56.08 -6.08
N LEU A 21 -24.25 -56.46 -6.01
CA LEU A 21 -23.14 -55.62 -6.47
C LEU A 21 -23.11 -55.43 -7.99
N GLN A 22 -23.48 -56.46 -8.76
CA GLN A 22 -23.42 -56.41 -10.24
C GLN A 22 -24.66 -55.83 -10.88
N VAL A 23 -25.82 -55.89 -10.23
CA VAL A 23 -27.10 -55.43 -10.83
C VAL A 23 -27.63 -54.18 -10.14
N LEU A 24 -27.76 -54.16 -8.82
CA LEU A 24 -28.37 -53.05 -8.09
C LEU A 24 -27.37 -51.93 -7.80
N ALA A 25 -26.16 -52.26 -7.33
CA ALA A 25 -25.13 -51.28 -7.01
C ALA A 25 -24.20 -50.94 -8.19
N ALA A 26 -24.28 -51.70 -9.30
CA ALA A 26 -23.41 -51.52 -10.45
C ALA A 26 -23.43 -50.11 -11.05
N PRO A 27 -24.56 -49.41 -11.21
CA PRO A 27 -24.58 -48.05 -11.72
C PRO A 27 -23.82 -47.07 -10.83
N GLU A 28 -24.01 -47.13 -9.53
CA GLU A 28 -23.32 -46.28 -8.55
C GLU A 28 -21.83 -46.60 -8.51
N LEU A 29 -21.46 -47.88 -8.43
CA LEU A 29 -20.05 -48.32 -8.43
C LEU A 29 -19.34 -48.00 -9.73
N ARG A 30 -20.02 -48.01 -10.89
CA ARG A 30 -19.44 -47.55 -12.17
C ARG A 30 -19.18 -46.06 -12.18
N VAL A 31 -20.10 -45.25 -11.68
CA VAL A 31 -19.90 -43.81 -11.53
C VAL A 31 -18.75 -43.52 -10.58
N GLU A 32 -18.65 -44.21 -9.46
CA GLU A 32 -17.55 -44.09 -8.51
C GLU A 32 -16.21 -44.54 -9.10
N ALA A 33 -16.18 -45.64 -9.85
CA ALA A 33 -15.00 -46.13 -10.56
C ALA A 33 -14.56 -45.12 -11.65
N GLN A 34 -15.51 -44.54 -12.40
CA GLN A 34 -15.21 -43.49 -13.38
C GLN A 34 -14.69 -42.20 -12.71
N ARG A 35 -15.28 -41.78 -11.57
CA ARG A 35 -14.75 -40.65 -10.79
C ARG A 35 -13.36 -40.93 -10.25
N ASN A 36 -13.06 -42.16 -9.88
CA ASN A 36 -11.75 -42.57 -9.37
C ASN A 36 -10.69 -42.75 -10.48
N SER A 37 -11.10 -42.97 -11.72
CA SER A 37 -10.19 -43.13 -12.86
C SER A 37 -9.84 -41.80 -13.55
N VAL A 38 -10.56 -40.71 -13.26
CA VAL A 38 -10.29 -39.39 -13.85
C VAL A 38 -9.64 -38.47 -12.82
N ARG A 39 -8.53 -37.85 -13.19
CA ARG A 39 -7.85 -36.79 -12.41
C ARG A 39 -7.83 -35.51 -13.22
N LEU A 40 -8.23 -34.42 -12.54
CA LEU A 40 -8.13 -33.08 -13.09
C LEU A 40 -6.77 -32.51 -12.68
N VAL A 41 -5.96 -32.15 -13.66
CA VAL A 41 -4.67 -31.52 -13.45
C VAL A 41 -4.74 -30.11 -14.02
N GLU A 42 -4.66 -29.14 -13.13
CA GLU A 42 -4.69 -27.73 -13.48
C GLU A 42 -3.28 -27.17 -13.59
N THR A 43 -3.11 -26.23 -14.50
CA THR A 43 -1.90 -25.41 -14.63
C THR A 43 -2.36 -23.96 -14.67
N GLU A 44 -1.79 -23.10 -13.84
CA GLU A 44 -2.15 -21.69 -13.78
C GLU A 44 -2.09 -21.04 -15.15
N GLY A 45 -3.07 -20.18 -15.44
CA GLY A 45 -3.06 -19.34 -16.63
C GLY A 45 -1.97 -18.25 -16.52
N MET A 46 -1.58 -17.72 -17.67
CA MET A 46 -0.65 -16.58 -17.69
C MET A 46 -1.32 -15.39 -17.00
N ARG A 47 -0.65 -14.82 -16.00
CA ARG A 47 -1.14 -13.66 -15.28
C ARG A 47 -1.05 -12.40 -16.14
N GLY A 48 -2.04 -11.52 -16.11
CA GLY A 48 -2.05 -10.23 -16.80
C GLY A 48 -0.88 -9.34 -16.37
N ARG A 49 -0.49 -8.40 -17.20
CA ARG A 49 0.57 -7.43 -16.93
C ARG A 49 0.05 -6.26 -16.13
N ILE A 50 0.94 -5.57 -15.41
CA ILE A 50 0.66 -4.28 -14.80
C ILE A 50 1.47 -3.25 -15.58
N LEU A 51 0.77 -2.23 -16.08
CA LEU A 51 1.33 -1.21 -16.96
C LEU A 51 1.25 0.16 -16.29
N ASP A 52 2.19 1.05 -16.59
CA ASP A 52 2.08 2.45 -16.21
C ASP A 52 1.08 3.20 -17.11
N ARG A 53 0.84 4.48 -16.82
CA ARG A 53 -0.10 5.32 -17.59
C ARG A 53 0.27 5.46 -19.09
N LYS A 54 1.54 5.24 -19.45
CA LYS A 54 2.06 5.29 -20.81
C LYS A 54 2.11 3.91 -21.48
N GLY A 55 1.63 2.84 -20.80
CA GLY A 55 1.63 1.47 -21.29
C GLY A 55 2.98 0.75 -21.15
N ARG A 56 3.93 1.29 -20.40
CA ARG A 56 5.22 0.63 -20.08
C ARG A 56 4.97 -0.47 -19.04
N VAL A 57 5.62 -1.62 -19.22
CA VAL A 57 5.46 -2.77 -18.32
C VAL A 57 6.15 -2.51 -16.98
N LEU A 58 5.38 -2.48 -15.90
CA LEU A 58 5.85 -2.41 -14.51
C LEU A 58 6.03 -3.80 -13.93
N VAL A 59 5.05 -4.69 -14.19
CA VAL A 59 5.10 -6.10 -13.81
C VAL A 59 4.64 -6.92 -15.00
N GLY A 60 5.46 -7.87 -15.39
CA GLY A 60 5.22 -8.73 -16.54
C GLY A 60 5.34 -10.20 -16.21
N ASN A 61 5.58 -10.97 -17.25
CA ASN A 61 5.89 -12.38 -17.16
C ASN A 61 7.14 -12.66 -18.01
N ARG A 62 8.02 -13.52 -17.52
CA ARG A 62 9.19 -14.00 -18.25
C ARG A 62 9.17 -15.52 -18.37
N VAL A 63 9.82 -16.01 -19.38
CA VAL A 63 10.03 -17.44 -19.54
C VAL A 63 11.26 -17.84 -18.70
N SER A 64 11.09 -18.84 -17.84
CA SER A 64 12.12 -19.44 -17.03
C SER A 64 12.36 -20.88 -17.49
N ASN A 65 13.60 -21.27 -17.68
CA ASN A 65 13.97 -22.66 -17.88
C ASN A 65 13.94 -23.40 -16.54
N ALA A 66 13.19 -24.48 -16.46
CA ALA A 66 13.04 -25.27 -15.24
C ALA A 66 13.39 -26.74 -15.47
N VAL A 67 13.90 -27.38 -14.44
CA VAL A 67 14.04 -28.84 -14.39
C VAL A 67 12.89 -29.39 -13.56
N VAL A 68 12.14 -30.30 -14.15
CA VAL A 68 11.03 -31.00 -13.51
C VAL A 68 11.35 -32.47 -13.30
N VAL A 69 10.83 -33.03 -12.20
CA VAL A 69 11.05 -34.43 -11.84
C VAL A 69 9.71 -35.13 -11.62
N SER A 70 9.53 -36.28 -12.26
CA SER A 70 8.40 -37.16 -12.01
C SER A 70 8.51 -37.78 -10.62
N ARG A 71 7.53 -37.56 -9.74
CA ARG A 71 7.49 -38.15 -8.38
C ARG A 71 7.55 -39.66 -8.41
N GLN A 72 6.88 -40.30 -9.37
CA GLN A 72 6.92 -41.76 -9.54
C GLN A 72 8.31 -42.26 -9.92
N SER A 73 9.03 -41.51 -10.77
CA SER A 73 10.42 -41.89 -11.18
C SER A 73 11.39 -41.72 -10.02
N ALA A 74 11.28 -40.61 -9.26
CA ALA A 74 12.09 -40.37 -8.08
C ALA A 74 11.83 -41.39 -6.96
N ALA A 75 10.57 -41.84 -6.78
CA ALA A 75 10.25 -42.88 -5.81
C ALA A 75 10.79 -44.27 -6.19
N LYS A 76 10.83 -44.58 -7.50
CA LYS A 76 11.39 -45.88 -8.00
C LYS A 76 12.90 -45.90 -8.04
N LYS A 77 13.54 -44.77 -8.25
CA LYS A 77 14.98 -44.58 -8.42
C LYS A 77 15.44 -43.33 -7.67
N PRO A 78 15.55 -43.38 -6.33
CA PRO A 78 15.97 -42.22 -5.54
C PRO A 78 17.33 -41.65 -5.92
N GLU A 79 18.23 -42.50 -6.41
CA GLU A 79 19.58 -42.15 -6.87
C GLU A 79 19.60 -41.09 -8.00
N ILE A 80 18.48 -40.88 -8.70
CA ILE A 80 18.35 -39.82 -9.72
C ILE A 80 18.56 -38.45 -9.09
N LEU A 81 18.03 -38.22 -7.88
CA LEU A 81 18.17 -36.94 -7.19
C LEU A 81 19.62 -36.68 -6.75
N GLY A 82 20.33 -37.73 -6.30
CA GLY A 82 21.74 -37.65 -5.97
C GLY A 82 22.62 -37.30 -7.19
N ARG A 83 22.30 -37.85 -8.39
CA ARG A 83 22.98 -37.48 -9.63
C ARG A 83 22.62 -36.09 -10.14
N LEU A 84 21.36 -35.63 -9.90
CA LEU A 84 20.87 -34.33 -10.32
C LEU A 84 21.44 -33.19 -9.47
N ALA A 85 21.71 -33.45 -8.18
CA ALA A 85 22.21 -32.49 -7.22
C ALA A 85 23.48 -31.73 -7.69
N PRO A 86 24.59 -32.41 -8.10
CA PRO A 86 25.79 -31.72 -8.59
C PRO A 86 25.55 -30.96 -9.91
N VAL A 87 24.70 -31.48 -10.80
CA VAL A 87 24.38 -30.83 -12.08
C VAL A 87 23.67 -29.50 -11.83
N LEU A 88 22.70 -29.47 -10.91
CA LEU A 88 21.97 -28.27 -10.59
C LEU A 88 22.72 -27.35 -9.62
N GLY A 89 23.61 -27.89 -8.80
CA GLY A 89 24.26 -27.19 -7.69
C GLY A 89 23.31 -27.00 -6.49
N ILE A 90 22.33 -27.92 -6.33
CA ILE A 90 21.36 -27.92 -5.26
C ILE A 90 21.57 -29.17 -4.40
N PRO A 91 21.63 -29.08 -3.06
CA PRO A 91 21.76 -30.23 -2.19
C PRO A 91 20.66 -31.27 -2.42
N GLU A 92 21.02 -32.56 -2.42
CA GLU A 92 20.07 -33.65 -2.63
C GLU A 92 18.88 -33.60 -1.67
N ALA A 93 19.12 -33.29 -0.39
CA ALA A 93 18.08 -33.17 0.62
C ALA A 93 17.04 -32.10 0.25
N GLU A 94 17.45 -31.00 -0.37
CA GLU A 94 16.54 -29.95 -0.85
C GLU A 94 15.74 -30.42 -2.07
N LEU A 95 16.37 -31.17 -3.01
CA LEU A 95 15.65 -31.76 -4.13
C LEU A 95 14.59 -32.76 -3.67
N VAL A 96 14.93 -33.63 -2.68
CA VAL A 96 13.98 -34.56 -2.07
C VAL A 96 12.77 -33.82 -1.47
N LYS A 97 13.03 -32.76 -0.71
CA LYS A 97 11.97 -31.92 -0.12
C LYS A 97 11.06 -31.31 -1.18
N ARG A 98 11.62 -30.80 -2.28
CA ARG A 98 10.84 -30.22 -3.39
C ARG A 98 9.98 -31.27 -4.11
N VAL A 99 10.51 -32.46 -4.37
CA VAL A 99 9.76 -33.57 -4.98
C VAL A 99 8.62 -34.05 -4.08
N GLN A 100 8.79 -34.01 -2.76
CA GLN A 100 7.77 -34.43 -1.79
C GLN A 100 6.75 -33.35 -1.47
N ASP A 101 6.91 -32.13 -2.00
CA ASP A 101 6.02 -31.00 -1.69
C ASP A 101 4.59 -31.30 -2.12
N SER A 102 3.70 -31.43 -1.12
CA SER A 102 2.28 -31.78 -1.30
C SER A 102 1.45 -30.72 -2.03
N ARG A 103 2.00 -29.51 -2.21
CA ARG A 103 1.34 -28.43 -2.97
C ARG A 103 1.24 -28.75 -4.45
N PHE A 104 2.15 -29.57 -4.98
CA PHE A 104 2.14 -29.97 -6.39
C PHE A 104 1.37 -31.26 -6.61
N SER A 105 0.62 -31.31 -7.73
CA SER A 105 -0.08 -32.52 -8.16
C SER A 105 0.89 -33.71 -8.31
N PRO A 106 0.58 -34.90 -7.75
CA PRO A 106 1.41 -36.08 -7.91
C PRO A 106 1.41 -36.66 -9.34
N PHE A 107 0.50 -36.20 -10.19
CA PHE A 107 0.30 -36.70 -11.55
C PHE A 107 1.10 -35.94 -12.62
N LYS A 108 1.70 -34.81 -12.25
CA LYS A 108 2.61 -34.04 -13.12
C LYS A 108 4.03 -34.03 -12.58
N PRO A 109 5.04 -33.88 -13.46
CA PRO A 109 6.41 -33.62 -13.03
C PRO A 109 6.46 -32.31 -12.22
N ILE A 110 7.26 -32.34 -11.15
CA ILE A 110 7.37 -31.25 -10.17
C ILE A 110 8.59 -30.40 -10.51
N PRO A 111 8.51 -29.07 -10.56
CA PRO A 111 9.68 -28.20 -10.71
C PRO A 111 10.59 -28.33 -9.49
N VAL A 112 11.83 -28.75 -9.70
CA VAL A 112 12.83 -28.88 -8.63
C VAL A 112 13.92 -27.83 -8.74
N ALA A 113 14.10 -27.22 -9.91
CA ALA A 113 15.01 -26.10 -10.14
C ALA A 113 14.43 -25.19 -11.21
N GLU A 114 14.61 -23.90 -11.03
CA GLU A 114 14.14 -22.86 -11.93
C GLU A 114 15.30 -21.92 -12.28
N ASP A 115 15.12 -21.10 -13.32
CA ASP A 115 16.18 -20.25 -13.89
C ASP A 115 17.47 -21.02 -14.20
N VAL A 116 17.29 -22.26 -14.65
CA VAL A 116 18.39 -23.16 -14.94
C VAL A 116 19.09 -22.73 -16.24
N PRO A 117 20.43 -22.57 -16.26
CA PRO A 117 21.17 -22.30 -17.47
C PRO A 117 20.86 -23.31 -18.56
N LYS A 118 20.76 -22.83 -19.82
CA LYS A 118 20.42 -23.68 -20.97
C LYS A 118 21.38 -24.88 -21.15
N GLU A 119 22.64 -24.69 -20.81
CA GLU A 119 23.68 -25.70 -20.88
C GLU A 119 23.36 -26.89 -19.96
N LYS A 120 22.84 -26.65 -18.77
CA LYS A 120 22.45 -27.73 -17.85
C LYS A 120 21.23 -28.50 -18.37
N LEU A 121 20.28 -27.83 -19.02
CA LEU A 121 19.13 -28.49 -19.67
C LEU A 121 19.59 -29.37 -20.83
N ILE A 122 20.54 -28.89 -21.63
CA ILE A 122 21.14 -29.67 -22.73
C ILE A 122 21.83 -30.91 -22.14
N TYR A 123 22.64 -30.73 -21.10
CA TYR A 123 23.32 -31.84 -20.42
C TYR A 123 22.33 -32.91 -19.94
N ILE A 124 21.22 -32.52 -19.28
CA ILE A 124 20.18 -33.45 -18.81
C ILE A 124 19.56 -34.21 -20.00
N ARG A 125 19.30 -33.54 -21.12
CA ARG A 125 18.73 -34.15 -22.32
C ARG A 125 19.71 -35.14 -22.99
N GLU A 126 20.97 -34.80 -23.09
CA GLU A 126 22.01 -35.67 -23.67
C GLU A 126 22.24 -36.94 -22.82
N HIS A 127 22.04 -36.82 -21.49
CA HIS A 127 22.20 -37.93 -20.54
C HIS A 127 20.86 -38.50 -20.05
N GLN A 128 19.82 -38.48 -20.90
CA GLN A 128 18.47 -38.89 -20.52
C GLN A 128 18.38 -40.32 -19.96
N SER A 129 19.28 -41.20 -20.32
CA SER A 129 19.39 -42.55 -19.76
C SER A 129 19.62 -42.56 -18.24
N ASP A 130 20.40 -41.59 -17.75
CA ASP A 130 20.76 -41.42 -16.34
C ASP A 130 19.71 -40.63 -15.56
N PHE A 131 18.93 -39.79 -16.26
CA PHE A 131 17.91 -38.89 -15.71
C PHE A 131 16.48 -39.27 -16.12
N LYS A 132 16.15 -40.56 -16.09
CA LYS A 132 14.81 -41.05 -16.45
C LYS A 132 13.71 -40.41 -15.56
N GLY A 133 12.81 -39.67 -16.16
CA GLY A 133 11.74 -38.96 -15.46
C GLY A 133 12.13 -37.56 -14.95
N VAL A 134 13.29 -37.09 -15.38
CA VAL A 134 13.70 -35.68 -15.29
C VAL A 134 13.56 -35.04 -16.66
N ASP A 135 13.03 -33.86 -16.75
CA ASP A 135 12.90 -33.10 -18.02
C ASP A 135 13.17 -31.61 -17.82
N GLY A 136 13.62 -30.99 -18.90
CA GLY A 136 13.74 -29.52 -18.99
C GLY A 136 12.51 -28.91 -19.64
N VAL A 137 11.84 -28.04 -18.94
CA VAL A 137 10.63 -27.35 -19.41
C VAL A 137 10.81 -25.84 -19.33
N GLN A 138 9.96 -25.11 -20.05
CA GLN A 138 9.82 -23.67 -19.91
C GLN A 138 8.58 -23.38 -19.06
N LEU A 139 8.75 -22.60 -18.00
CA LEU A 139 7.68 -22.11 -17.14
C LEU A 139 7.55 -20.59 -17.28
N THR A 140 6.33 -20.09 -17.16
CA THR A 140 6.10 -18.65 -17.08
C THR A 140 6.22 -18.22 -15.62
N ARG A 141 7.06 -17.22 -15.37
CA ARG A 141 7.29 -16.64 -14.04
C ARG A 141 6.94 -15.18 -14.02
N ARG A 142 6.45 -14.71 -12.87
CA ARG A 142 6.22 -13.28 -12.66
C ARG A 142 7.53 -12.52 -12.77
N ASP A 143 7.50 -11.35 -13.35
CA ASP A 143 8.68 -10.52 -13.61
C ASP A 143 8.45 -9.10 -13.14
N TYR A 144 9.45 -8.56 -12.43
CA TYR A 144 9.48 -7.19 -11.92
C TYR A 144 10.71 -6.47 -12.49
N PRO A 145 10.64 -5.95 -13.74
CA PRO A 145 11.81 -5.42 -14.43
C PRO A 145 12.50 -4.27 -13.70
N ALA A 146 11.73 -3.46 -12.97
CA ALA A 146 12.24 -2.32 -12.21
C ALA A 146 12.70 -2.67 -10.78
N GLY A 147 12.70 -3.97 -10.41
CA GLY A 147 13.12 -4.42 -9.08
C GLY A 147 12.25 -3.84 -7.96
N ALA A 148 12.87 -3.14 -7.02
CA ALA A 148 12.20 -2.55 -5.86
C ALA A 148 11.37 -1.30 -6.17
N LEU A 149 11.48 -0.72 -7.37
CA LEU A 149 10.75 0.50 -7.73
C LEU A 149 9.23 0.25 -7.73
N GLY A 150 8.50 1.03 -6.93
CA GLY A 150 7.06 0.89 -6.78
C GLY A 150 6.62 -0.36 -5.99
N ALA A 151 7.51 -1.04 -5.27
CA ALA A 151 7.22 -2.32 -4.62
C ALA A 151 5.96 -2.30 -3.74
N HIS A 152 5.78 -1.26 -2.93
CA HIS A 152 4.60 -1.13 -2.05
C HIS A 152 3.30 -0.91 -2.82
N LEU A 153 3.37 -0.21 -3.95
CA LEU A 153 2.23 0.00 -4.82
C LEU A 153 1.90 -1.26 -5.62
N LEU A 154 2.90 -1.86 -6.25
CA LEU A 154 2.73 -3.03 -7.10
C LEU A 154 2.37 -4.28 -6.29
N GLY A 155 2.98 -4.45 -5.13
CA GLY A 155 2.87 -5.65 -4.33
C GLY A 155 3.71 -6.80 -4.89
N TYR A 156 3.39 -8.01 -4.47
CA TYR A 156 4.05 -9.24 -4.91
C TYR A 156 3.08 -10.40 -4.99
N VAL A 157 3.46 -11.45 -5.68
CA VAL A 157 2.74 -12.73 -5.71
C VAL A 157 3.40 -13.73 -4.76
N GLY A 158 2.61 -14.61 -4.19
CA GLY A 158 3.10 -15.68 -3.32
C GLY A 158 2.09 -16.82 -3.21
N ALA A 159 2.53 -17.98 -2.71
CA ALA A 159 1.65 -19.13 -2.54
C ALA A 159 0.47 -18.80 -1.62
N ILE A 160 -0.72 -19.28 -2.00
CA ILE A 160 -1.94 -19.14 -1.21
C ILE A 160 -1.79 -19.87 0.13
N ASN A 161 -2.13 -19.23 1.25
CA ASN A 161 -2.14 -19.87 2.55
C ASN A 161 -3.54 -20.47 2.87
N GLU A 162 -3.64 -21.23 3.96
CA GLU A 162 -4.86 -21.91 4.35
C GLU A 162 -6.06 -20.96 4.60
N LYS A 163 -5.81 -19.79 5.22
CA LYS A 163 -6.86 -18.79 5.48
C LYS A 163 -7.36 -18.17 4.18
N GLU A 164 -6.44 -17.81 3.30
CA GLU A 164 -6.75 -17.24 1.99
C GLU A 164 -7.48 -18.24 1.10
N LEU A 165 -7.06 -19.51 1.15
CA LEU A 165 -7.72 -20.59 0.43
C LEU A 165 -9.16 -20.80 0.93
N ALA A 166 -9.36 -20.84 2.25
CA ALA A 166 -10.68 -20.98 2.85
C ALA A 166 -11.62 -19.82 2.46
N ALA A 167 -11.09 -18.58 2.45
CA ALA A 167 -11.84 -17.39 2.06
C ALA A 167 -12.19 -17.33 0.55
N ARG A 168 -11.50 -18.13 -0.29
CA ARG A 168 -11.65 -18.13 -1.75
C ARG A 168 -12.05 -19.49 -2.32
N LYS A 169 -12.56 -20.39 -1.48
CA LYS A 169 -12.92 -21.78 -1.82
C LYS A 169 -13.80 -21.87 -3.08
N ASP A 170 -14.76 -20.95 -3.19
CA ASP A 170 -15.73 -20.93 -4.29
C ASP A 170 -15.22 -20.22 -5.55
N ARG A 171 -13.98 -19.71 -5.52
CA ARG A 171 -13.35 -19.01 -6.65
C ARG A 171 -12.35 -19.89 -7.42
N GLY A 172 -12.37 -21.20 -7.19
CA GLY A 172 -11.52 -22.15 -7.91
C GLY A 172 -10.03 -22.10 -7.57
N TYR A 173 -9.67 -21.63 -6.34
CA TYR A 173 -8.29 -21.71 -5.86
C TYR A 173 -7.98 -23.07 -5.25
N ARG A 174 -6.73 -23.50 -5.40
CA ARG A 174 -6.22 -24.76 -4.87
C ARG A 174 -4.94 -24.55 -4.05
N PRO A 175 -4.60 -25.49 -3.17
CA PRO A 175 -3.31 -25.47 -2.49
C PRO A 175 -2.17 -25.41 -3.51
N GLY A 176 -1.24 -24.47 -3.32
CA GLY A 176 -0.10 -24.25 -4.21
C GLY A 176 -0.32 -23.18 -5.28
N ASP A 177 -1.55 -22.71 -5.52
CA ASP A 177 -1.79 -21.59 -6.42
C ASP A 177 -1.09 -20.32 -5.91
N SER A 178 -0.68 -19.48 -6.84
CA SER A 178 -0.12 -18.15 -6.55
C SER A 178 -1.20 -17.10 -6.52
N ILE A 179 -1.14 -16.21 -5.53
CA ILE A 179 -2.06 -15.05 -5.45
C ILE A 179 -1.28 -13.76 -5.17
N GLY A 180 -1.86 -12.62 -5.52
CA GLY A 180 -1.38 -11.32 -5.09
C GLY A 180 -1.49 -11.14 -3.57
N LYS A 181 -0.42 -10.72 -2.91
CA LYS A 181 -0.32 -10.56 -1.45
C LYS A 181 -0.41 -9.12 -0.96
N GLY A 182 -0.19 -8.17 -1.82
CA GLY A 182 -0.25 -6.75 -1.50
C GLY A 182 -0.39 -5.90 -2.75
N GLY A 183 -0.54 -4.61 -2.59
CA GLY A 183 -0.59 -3.65 -3.67
C GLY A 183 -1.62 -3.97 -4.77
N VAL A 184 -1.29 -3.57 -5.98
CA VAL A 184 -2.09 -3.82 -7.19
C VAL A 184 -2.26 -5.31 -7.48
N GLU A 185 -1.23 -6.13 -7.23
CA GLU A 185 -1.30 -7.59 -7.40
C GLU A 185 -2.45 -8.21 -6.60
N SER A 186 -2.69 -7.73 -5.38
CA SER A 186 -3.78 -8.20 -4.53
C SER A 186 -5.11 -7.53 -4.86
N ALA A 187 -5.11 -6.22 -5.10
CA ALA A 187 -6.31 -5.44 -5.37
C ALA A 187 -7.02 -5.88 -6.66
N TYR A 188 -6.23 -6.17 -7.69
CA TYR A 188 -6.71 -6.59 -9.01
C TYR A 188 -6.49 -8.08 -9.29
N GLU A 189 -6.42 -8.91 -8.24
CA GLU A 189 -6.23 -10.35 -8.35
C GLU A 189 -7.23 -11.00 -9.30
N ALA A 190 -8.51 -10.59 -9.25
CA ALA A 190 -9.56 -11.16 -10.09
C ALA A 190 -9.37 -10.84 -11.59
N ASP A 191 -8.85 -9.66 -11.91
CA ASP A 191 -8.56 -9.25 -13.28
C ASP A 191 -7.24 -9.87 -13.77
N LEU A 192 -6.21 -9.84 -12.92
CA LEU A 192 -4.87 -10.32 -13.24
C LEU A 192 -4.75 -11.84 -13.37
N ARG A 193 -5.54 -12.62 -12.59
CA ARG A 193 -5.52 -14.07 -12.63
C ARG A 193 -6.19 -14.57 -13.90
N GLY A 194 -5.45 -15.25 -14.78
CA GLY A 194 -6.05 -15.97 -15.91
C GLY A 194 -6.87 -17.18 -15.46
N THR A 195 -7.60 -17.78 -16.38
CA THR A 195 -8.22 -19.08 -16.11
C THR A 195 -7.19 -20.20 -16.29
N PRO A 196 -7.17 -21.21 -15.40
CA PRO A 196 -6.22 -22.30 -15.51
C PRO A 196 -6.51 -23.19 -16.74
N GLN A 197 -5.46 -23.80 -17.27
CA GLN A 197 -5.59 -24.95 -18.14
C GLN A 197 -6.02 -26.15 -17.30
N ILE A 198 -7.05 -26.87 -17.74
CA ILE A 198 -7.53 -28.08 -17.06
C ILE A 198 -7.35 -29.26 -18.00
N GLU A 199 -6.49 -30.20 -17.61
CA GLU A 199 -6.28 -31.46 -18.31
C GLU A 199 -6.95 -32.57 -17.53
N LYS A 200 -7.83 -33.33 -18.21
CA LYS A 200 -8.49 -34.52 -17.66
C LYS A 200 -7.64 -35.73 -17.99
N LEU A 201 -6.95 -36.29 -16.99
CA LEU A 201 -6.11 -37.48 -17.13
C LEU A 201 -6.87 -38.71 -16.71
N GLU A 202 -6.81 -39.77 -17.52
CA GLU A 202 -7.22 -41.11 -17.14
C GLU A 202 -6.08 -41.80 -16.39
N VAL A 203 -6.39 -42.37 -15.22
CA VAL A 203 -5.41 -43.07 -14.38
C VAL A 203 -5.89 -44.47 -14.02
N ASP A 204 -5.00 -45.44 -13.93
CA ASP A 204 -5.28 -46.78 -13.42
C ASP A 204 -5.46 -46.79 -11.89
N SER A 205 -5.81 -47.94 -11.34
CA SER A 205 -6.00 -48.16 -9.89
C SER A 205 -4.71 -47.91 -9.06
N LYS A 206 -3.55 -47.81 -9.70
CA LYS A 206 -2.26 -47.49 -9.08
C LYS A 206 -1.85 -46.04 -9.29
N GLY A 207 -2.72 -45.22 -9.89
CA GLY A 207 -2.44 -43.82 -10.19
C GLY A 207 -1.52 -43.57 -11.37
N LYS A 208 -1.25 -44.59 -12.23
CA LYS A 208 -0.47 -44.41 -13.45
C LYS A 208 -1.35 -43.77 -14.52
N VAL A 209 -0.88 -42.70 -15.13
CA VAL A 209 -1.54 -42.03 -16.25
C VAL A 209 -1.62 -42.95 -17.47
N LEU A 210 -2.83 -43.20 -17.94
CA LEU A 210 -3.15 -44.01 -19.13
C LEU A 210 -3.27 -43.13 -20.39
N GLY A 211 -3.81 -41.90 -20.24
CA GLY A 211 -4.00 -40.99 -21.34
C GLY A 211 -4.67 -39.68 -20.92
N SER A 212 -4.84 -38.76 -21.86
CA SER A 212 -5.61 -37.53 -21.67
C SER A 212 -7.00 -37.68 -22.27
N LEU A 213 -8.04 -37.41 -21.47
CA LEU A 213 -9.46 -37.47 -21.86
C LEU A 213 -9.97 -36.12 -22.41
N GLY A 214 -9.18 -35.07 -22.30
CA GLY A 214 -9.52 -33.74 -22.80
C GLY A 214 -8.70 -32.62 -22.14
N LEU A 215 -8.57 -31.53 -22.86
CA LEU A 215 -7.83 -30.35 -22.47
C LEU A 215 -8.70 -29.12 -22.60
N GLN A 216 -8.91 -28.39 -21.52
CA GLN A 216 -9.44 -27.03 -21.51
C GLN A 216 -8.22 -26.09 -21.50
N THR A 217 -8.11 -25.24 -22.51
CA THR A 217 -7.00 -24.29 -22.65
C THR A 217 -7.13 -23.16 -21.63
N ALA A 218 -5.98 -22.70 -21.12
CA ALA A 218 -5.89 -21.52 -20.27
C ALA A 218 -6.28 -20.25 -21.05
N THR A 219 -6.87 -19.27 -20.35
CA THR A 219 -6.97 -17.91 -20.88
C THR A 219 -6.09 -16.98 -20.04
N PRO A 220 -5.31 -16.08 -20.68
CA PRO A 220 -4.53 -15.09 -19.93
C PRO A 220 -5.42 -14.19 -19.09
N GLY A 221 -4.90 -13.70 -17.99
CA GLY A 221 -5.51 -12.62 -17.23
C GLY A 221 -5.48 -11.29 -17.98
N HIS A 222 -6.30 -10.36 -17.53
CA HIS A 222 -6.37 -9.01 -18.09
C HIS A 222 -5.18 -8.17 -17.62
N ASP A 223 -4.68 -7.30 -18.48
CA ASP A 223 -3.69 -6.30 -18.11
C ASP A 223 -4.36 -5.17 -17.33
N VAL A 224 -3.68 -4.66 -16.32
CA VAL A 224 -4.10 -3.51 -15.52
C VAL A 224 -3.22 -2.32 -15.87
N GLN A 225 -3.78 -1.31 -16.53
CA GLN A 225 -3.07 -0.06 -16.76
C GLN A 225 -3.34 0.90 -15.61
N LEU A 226 -2.26 1.38 -15.00
CA LEU A 226 -2.30 2.25 -13.84
C LEU A 226 -2.39 3.73 -14.24
N THR A 227 -2.70 4.56 -13.25
CA THR A 227 -2.59 6.03 -13.31
C THR A 227 -1.15 6.51 -13.07
N ILE A 228 -0.29 5.64 -12.58
CA ILE A 228 1.11 5.90 -12.20
C ILE A 228 1.93 6.28 -13.43
N ASP A 229 2.74 7.33 -13.28
CA ASP A 229 3.84 7.63 -14.20
C ASP A 229 5.14 7.05 -13.65
N LEU A 230 5.77 6.14 -14.37
CA LEU A 230 7.00 5.46 -13.92
C LEU A 230 8.14 6.46 -13.64
N ASP A 231 8.23 7.54 -14.41
CA ASP A 231 9.28 8.55 -14.24
C ASP A 231 9.02 9.37 -12.97
N ALA A 232 7.74 9.73 -12.71
CA ALA A 232 7.34 10.40 -11.48
C ALA A 232 7.48 9.49 -10.25
N GLN A 233 7.21 8.18 -10.39
CA GLN A 233 7.42 7.20 -9.32
C GLN A 233 8.89 7.14 -8.92
N LYS A 234 9.78 6.99 -9.91
CA LYS A 234 11.23 6.98 -9.66
C LYS A 234 11.71 8.29 -9.03
N LEU A 235 11.23 9.42 -9.53
CA LEU A 235 11.55 10.73 -8.98
C LEU A 235 11.13 10.86 -7.51
N ALA A 236 9.92 10.40 -7.16
CA ALA A 236 9.42 10.45 -5.80
C ALA A 236 10.24 9.59 -4.84
N GLU A 237 10.59 8.34 -5.22
CA GLU A 237 11.42 7.45 -4.42
C GLU A 237 12.84 7.98 -4.24
N ASP A 238 13.49 8.41 -5.33
CA ASP A 238 14.84 8.99 -5.31
C ASP A 238 14.86 10.27 -4.45
N SER A 239 13.83 11.11 -4.52
CA SER A 239 13.74 12.35 -3.76
C SER A 239 13.53 12.08 -2.27
N LEU A 240 12.67 11.12 -1.92
CA LEU A 240 12.44 10.71 -0.54
C LEU A 240 13.71 10.15 0.09
N LEU A 241 14.37 9.22 -0.60
CA LEU A 241 15.63 8.64 -0.13
C LEU A 241 16.71 9.71 0.06
N ALA A 242 16.87 10.61 -0.92
CA ALA A 242 17.84 11.71 -0.83
C ALA A 242 17.55 12.62 0.37
N GLY A 243 16.27 12.90 0.65
CA GLY A 243 15.85 13.68 1.82
C GLY A 243 16.18 13.00 3.14
N LEU A 244 15.90 11.71 3.26
CA LEU A 244 16.22 10.93 4.45
C LEU A 244 17.74 10.87 4.70
N LEU A 245 18.53 10.67 3.65
CA LEU A 245 19.99 10.69 3.74
C LEU A 245 20.51 12.07 4.18
N ALA A 246 19.99 13.15 3.58
CA ALA A 246 20.37 14.51 3.98
C ALA A 246 19.97 14.84 5.42
N ALA A 247 18.84 14.31 5.92
CA ALA A 247 18.44 14.48 7.29
C ALA A 247 19.41 13.77 8.26
N ARG A 248 19.87 12.56 7.95
CA ARG A 248 20.83 11.79 8.78
C ARG A 248 22.17 12.48 8.97
N GLU A 249 22.56 13.40 8.09
CA GLU A 249 23.79 14.19 8.23
C GLU A 249 23.61 15.43 9.12
N ALA A 250 22.38 15.81 9.45
CA ALA A 250 22.07 16.98 10.26
C ALA A 250 21.88 16.62 11.74
N TYR A 251 22.06 17.62 12.61
CA TYR A 251 21.85 17.49 14.05
C TYR A 251 20.51 18.07 14.46
N ASP A 252 19.82 17.35 15.31
CA ASP A 252 18.68 17.82 16.05
C ASP A 252 19.14 18.77 17.19
N ARG A 253 18.59 19.98 17.20
CA ARG A 253 18.99 21.02 18.16
C ARG A 253 18.60 20.65 19.60
N ASP A 254 17.49 19.94 19.77
CA ASP A 254 16.93 19.65 21.10
C ASP A 254 17.65 18.48 21.77
N SER A 255 17.97 17.44 21.02
CA SER A 255 18.69 16.27 21.54
C SER A 255 20.21 16.35 21.38
N GLY A 256 20.73 17.24 20.54
CA GLY A 256 22.15 17.32 20.19
C GLY A 256 22.68 16.12 19.42
N LYS A 257 21.78 15.22 18.95
CA LYS A 257 22.12 14.01 18.19
C LYS A 257 21.79 14.20 16.71
N ARG A 258 22.40 13.40 15.85
CA ARG A 258 21.97 13.34 14.44
C ARG A 258 20.52 12.83 14.34
N PHE A 259 19.80 13.30 13.34
CA PHE A 259 18.49 12.74 13.06
C PHE A 259 18.59 11.28 12.65
N VAL A 260 17.67 10.46 13.15
CA VAL A 260 17.62 9.03 12.81
C VAL A 260 17.08 8.86 11.41
N ALA A 261 16.06 9.61 11.04
CA ALA A 261 15.38 9.61 9.73
C ALA A 261 15.20 8.20 9.15
N PRO A 262 14.55 7.28 9.86
CA PRO A 262 14.56 5.87 9.51
C PRO A 262 13.66 5.57 8.32
N ALA A 263 12.61 6.35 8.14
CA ALA A 263 11.54 6.04 7.22
C ALA A 263 10.78 7.28 6.74
N GLY A 264 9.98 7.11 5.68
CA GLY A 264 9.16 8.19 5.16
C GLY A 264 8.25 7.75 4.02
N ALA A 265 7.43 8.69 3.57
CA ALA A 265 6.49 8.53 2.47
C ALA A 265 6.40 9.80 1.62
N ALA A 266 6.17 9.63 0.33
CA ALA A 266 5.79 10.71 -0.57
C ALA A 266 4.71 10.23 -1.52
N VAL A 267 3.66 11.04 -1.72
CA VAL A 267 2.57 10.74 -2.65
C VAL A 267 2.26 11.94 -3.51
N VAL A 268 1.98 11.68 -4.78
CA VAL A 268 1.57 12.68 -5.77
C VAL A 268 0.20 12.27 -6.30
N LEU A 269 -0.78 13.15 -6.14
CA LEU A 269 -2.14 12.97 -6.66
C LEU A 269 -2.42 13.99 -7.78
N ASP A 270 -3.27 13.62 -8.71
CA ASP A 270 -3.93 14.55 -9.62
C ASP A 270 -5.23 15.05 -8.93
N PRO A 271 -5.31 16.35 -8.60
CA PRO A 271 -6.49 16.88 -7.90
C PRO A 271 -7.77 16.86 -8.73
N ARG A 272 -7.67 16.69 -10.05
CA ARG A 272 -8.82 16.76 -10.96
C ARG A 272 -9.72 15.53 -10.90
N ASP A 273 -9.13 14.36 -10.55
CA ASP A 273 -9.84 13.08 -10.61
C ASP A 273 -9.37 12.04 -9.56
N GLY A 274 -8.48 12.42 -8.66
CA GLY A 274 -7.93 11.55 -7.62
C GLY A 274 -6.93 10.51 -8.12
N SER A 275 -6.46 10.58 -9.36
CA SER A 275 -5.44 9.65 -9.88
C SER A 275 -4.16 9.75 -9.08
N VAL A 276 -3.63 8.60 -8.65
CA VAL A 276 -2.31 8.51 -8.02
C VAL A 276 -1.26 8.53 -9.13
N VAL A 277 -0.42 9.59 -9.14
CA VAL A 277 0.66 9.76 -10.13
C VAL A 277 1.94 9.07 -9.68
N ALA A 278 2.23 9.12 -8.38
CA ALA A 278 3.36 8.41 -7.74
C ALA A 278 3.06 8.14 -6.26
N MET A 279 3.61 7.03 -5.75
CA MET A 279 3.45 6.60 -4.36
C MET A 279 4.74 5.94 -3.86
N ALA A 280 5.55 6.68 -3.11
CA ALA A 280 6.84 6.26 -2.56
C ALA A 280 6.75 5.97 -1.06
N SER A 281 7.30 4.86 -0.62
CA SER A 281 7.44 4.47 0.78
C SER A 281 8.84 3.93 1.04
N TYR A 282 9.47 4.35 2.13
CA TYR A 282 10.80 3.90 2.53
C TYR A 282 10.80 3.52 4.02
N PRO A 283 11.53 2.46 4.44
CA PRO A 283 12.34 1.56 3.61
C PRO A 283 11.48 0.70 2.66
N THR A 284 12.11 0.21 1.61
CA THR A 284 11.46 -0.63 0.60
C THR A 284 11.97 -2.06 0.63
N TYR A 285 11.39 -2.92 -0.20
CA TYR A 285 11.77 -4.32 -0.40
C TYR A 285 11.80 -4.65 -1.90
N ASP A 286 12.39 -5.78 -2.25
CA ASP A 286 12.38 -6.27 -3.62
C ASP A 286 11.29 -7.35 -3.79
N PRO A 287 10.24 -7.13 -4.60
CA PRO A 287 9.18 -8.11 -4.81
C PRO A 287 9.68 -9.41 -5.46
N ARG A 288 10.86 -9.40 -6.11
CA ARG A 288 11.49 -10.60 -6.69
C ARG A 288 11.87 -11.63 -5.64
N GLU A 289 12.12 -11.20 -4.39
CA GLU A 289 12.41 -12.12 -3.27
C GLU A 289 11.27 -13.11 -2.98
N PHE A 290 10.05 -12.82 -3.45
CA PHE A 290 8.86 -13.64 -3.17
C PHE A 290 8.52 -14.63 -4.27
N ILE A 291 9.10 -14.51 -5.46
CA ILE A 291 8.73 -15.31 -6.65
C ILE A 291 8.88 -16.81 -6.40
N ASP A 292 10.00 -17.23 -5.81
CA ASP A 292 10.30 -18.64 -5.51
C ASP A 292 10.05 -19.01 -4.04
N GLY A 293 9.36 -18.11 -3.33
CA GLY A 293 9.18 -18.18 -1.89
C GLY A 293 10.29 -17.48 -1.12
N ILE A 294 9.96 -16.97 0.06
CA ILE A 294 10.88 -16.24 0.94
C ILE A 294 11.14 -17.06 2.20
N SER A 295 12.36 -17.00 2.75
CA SER A 295 12.67 -17.66 4.02
C SER A 295 11.89 -16.99 5.18
N ARG A 296 11.62 -17.75 6.23
CA ARG A 296 10.92 -17.21 7.43
C ARG A 296 11.71 -16.10 8.08
N GLU A 297 13.03 -16.24 8.13
CA GLU A 297 13.97 -15.26 8.70
C GLU A 297 13.96 -13.97 7.90
N ARG A 298 14.01 -14.06 6.56
CA ARG A 298 13.95 -12.86 5.70
C ARG A 298 12.58 -12.17 5.78
N PHE A 299 11.51 -12.94 5.78
CA PHE A 299 10.16 -12.40 5.94
C PHE A 299 9.98 -11.69 7.31
N ALA A 300 10.53 -12.29 8.38
CA ALA A 300 10.53 -11.65 9.70
C ALA A 300 11.31 -10.32 9.70
N GLN A 301 12.48 -10.25 9.05
CA GLN A 301 13.24 -9.00 8.89
C GLN A 301 12.46 -7.91 8.17
N LEU A 302 11.67 -8.26 7.15
CA LEU A 302 10.84 -7.31 6.41
C LEU A 302 9.64 -6.78 7.24
N GLN A 303 9.31 -7.46 8.34
CA GLN A 303 8.28 -7.06 9.31
C GLN A 303 8.85 -6.54 10.63
N ASP A 304 10.17 -6.42 10.75
CA ASP A 304 10.84 -6.05 12.00
C ASP A 304 10.73 -4.53 12.25
N PRO A 305 10.28 -4.11 13.45
CA PRO A 305 10.36 -2.71 13.89
C PRO A 305 11.79 -2.13 13.84
N ALA A 306 12.81 -2.93 14.14
CA ALA A 306 14.20 -2.48 14.08
C ALA A 306 14.64 -2.12 12.66
N GLY A 307 14.06 -2.77 11.64
CA GLY A 307 14.19 -2.43 10.22
C GLY A 307 13.19 -1.40 9.73
N SER A 308 12.41 -0.81 10.62
CA SER A 308 11.33 0.13 10.30
C SER A 308 10.29 -0.45 9.35
N PHE A 309 9.91 -1.71 9.52
CA PHE A 309 8.83 -2.38 8.78
C PHE A 309 8.89 -2.20 7.25
N PRO A 310 9.88 -2.74 6.55
CA PRO A 310 10.03 -2.54 5.09
C PRO A 310 8.80 -2.93 4.24
N LEU A 311 7.93 -3.85 4.71
CA LEU A 311 6.71 -4.25 4.00
C LEU A 311 5.57 -3.24 4.11
N ASN A 312 5.63 -2.30 5.06
CA ASN A 312 4.55 -1.35 5.26
C ASN A 312 4.52 -0.28 4.18
N ASN A 313 3.39 -0.16 3.49
CA ASN A 313 3.12 1.00 2.63
C ASN A 313 2.78 2.21 3.50
N ARG A 314 3.76 3.04 3.79
CA ARG A 314 3.56 4.21 4.67
C ARG A 314 2.59 5.24 4.12
N VAL A 315 2.39 5.27 2.81
CA VAL A 315 1.44 6.21 2.19
C VAL A 315 0.00 5.91 2.62
N THR A 316 -0.35 4.62 2.70
CA THR A 316 -1.71 4.17 3.04
C THR A 316 -1.85 3.64 4.46
N GLN A 317 -0.76 3.21 5.10
CA GLN A 317 -0.78 2.54 6.42
C GLN A 317 -0.10 3.36 7.52
N GLY A 318 0.83 4.24 7.17
CA GLY A 318 1.48 5.12 8.14
C GLY A 318 0.49 6.13 8.71
N GLN A 319 0.43 6.24 10.03
CA GLN A 319 -0.45 7.17 10.73
C GLN A 319 0.39 8.17 11.50
N TYR A 320 0.31 9.43 11.10
CA TYR A 320 1.14 10.52 11.62
C TYR A 320 0.29 11.68 12.09
N ALA A 321 0.70 12.36 13.16
CA ALA A 321 0.14 13.64 13.48
C ALA A 321 0.45 14.63 12.34
N PRO A 322 -0.55 15.34 11.81
CA PRO A 322 -0.35 16.22 10.66
C PRO A 322 0.42 17.51 11.00
N GLY A 323 0.54 17.86 12.28
CA GLY A 323 1.12 19.11 12.72
C GLY A 323 0.46 20.30 12.04
N SER A 324 1.24 21.36 11.80
CA SER A 324 0.75 22.62 11.20
C SER A 324 0.11 22.48 9.80
N THR A 325 0.22 21.33 9.12
CA THR A 325 -0.54 21.09 7.87
C THR A 325 -2.05 21.00 8.14
N PHE A 326 -2.46 20.67 9.35
CA PHE A 326 -3.86 20.65 9.77
C PHE A 326 -4.48 22.04 9.91
N LYS A 327 -3.69 23.12 9.92
CA LYS A 327 -4.17 24.51 9.92
C LYS A 327 -5.03 24.84 8.70
N LEU A 328 -4.92 24.08 7.60
CA LEU A 328 -5.87 24.10 6.50
C LEU A 328 -7.30 23.84 7.00
N VAL A 329 -7.49 22.77 7.77
CA VAL A 329 -8.81 22.40 8.35
C VAL A 329 -9.32 23.47 9.29
N SER A 330 -8.48 23.90 10.22
CA SER A 330 -8.87 24.88 11.26
C SER A 330 -9.20 26.24 10.68
N GLY A 331 -8.47 26.70 9.66
CA GLY A 331 -8.74 27.94 8.95
C GLY A 331 -10.04 27.89 8.17
N ILE A 332 -10.28 26.81 7.41
CA ILE A 332 -11.54 26.58 6.71
C ILE A 332 -12.70 26.57 7.72
N THR A 333 -12.57 25.86 8.84
CA THR A 333 -13.59 25.80 9.88
C THR A 333 -13.93 27.19 10.41
N ALA A 334 -12.93 27.97 10.80
CA ALA A 334 -13.13 29.28 11.41
C ALA A 334 -13.80 30.27 10.46
N LEU A 335 -13.42 30.27 9.19
CA LEU A 335 -14.02 31.12 8.16
C LEU A 335 -15.41 30.63 7.76
N SER A 336 -15.63 29.37 7.50
CA SER A 336 -16.93 28.81 7.09
C SER A 336 -18.00 28.93 8.18
N LYS A 337 -17.61 28.81 9.44
CA LYS A 337 -18.53 29.01 10.57
C LYS A 337 -18.75 30.51 10.92
N GLY A 338 -18.01 31.44 10.28
CA GLY A 338 -18.06 32.87 10.59
C GLY A 338 -17.54 33.19 12.00
N LEU A 339 -16.65 32.33 12.55
CA LEU A 339 -15.95 32.60 13.80
C LEU A 339 -14.98 33.77 13.63
N ILE A 340 -14.36 33.88 12.47
CA ILE A 340 -13.50 34.98 12.03
C ILE A 340 -13.87 35.42 10.63
N LYS A 341 -13.56 36.68 10.31
CA LYS A 341 -13.55 37.23 8.95
C LYS A 341 -12.14 37.27 8.42
N PRO A 342 -11.90 37.27 7.09
CA PRO A 342 -10.56 37.30 6.50
C PRO A 342 -9.63 38.41 7.02
N GLN A 343 -10.21 39.58 7.35
CA GLN A 343 -9.49 40.76 7.85
C GLN A 343 -9.27 40.80 9.35
N ASP A 344 -9.92 39.93 10.11
CA ASP A 344 -9.77 39.89 11.57
C ASP A 344 -8.33 39.50 11.94
N THR A 345 -7.78 40.21 12.92
CA THR A 345 -6.38 40.04 13.31
C THR A 345 -6.25 39.59 14.77
N VAL A 346 -5.19 38.83 15.06
CA VAL A 346 -4.76 38.43 16.39
C VAL A 346 -3.37 39.00 16.64
N ASP A 347 -3.12 39.53 17.84
CA ASP A 347 -1.79 39.93 18.28
C ASP A 347 -1.01 38.67 18.74
N ASP A 348 -0.11 38.20 17.90
CA ASP A 348 0.73 37.04 18.18
C ASP A 348 2.00 37.48 18.93
N ALA A 349 1.94 37.43 20.24
CA ALA A 349 3.05 37.72 21.17
C ALA A 349 3.97 36.51 21.40
N GLY A 350 3.84 35.43 20.61
CA GLY A 350 4.61 34.21 20.74
C GLY A 350 3.98 33.18 21.69
N PHE A 351 2.91 33.51 22.39
CA PHE A 351 2.21 32.59 23.29
C PHE A 351 0.78 33.06 23.61
N ILE A 352 -0.05 32.10 24.08
CA ILE A 352 -1.33 32.39 24.76
C ILE A 352 -1.38 31.69 26.10
N LYS A 353 -2.22 32.22 27.01
CA LYS A 353 -2.53 31.62 28.31
C LYS A 353 -3.97 31.18 28.35
N VAL A 354 -4.24 29.92 28.71
CA VAL A 354 -5.59 29.34 28.70
C VAL A 354 -5.82 28.57 30.01
N GLY A 355 -7.03 28.72 30.56
CA GLY A 355 -7.48 28.00 31.77
C GLY A 355 -7.12 28.71 33.08
N ASN A 356 -7.54 28.10 34.20
CA ASN A 356 -7.22 28.52 35.55
C ASN A 356 -6.91 27.29 36.44
N PRO A 357 -5.64 27.06 36.85
CA PRO A 357 -4.47 27.89 36.58
C PRO A 357 -4.10 27.94 35.09
N PRO A 358 -3.48 29.05 34.63
CA PRO A 358 -3.20 29.26 33.23
C PRO A 358 -2.10 28.32 32.70
N ARG A 359 -2.42 27.55 31.67
CA ARG A 359 -1.46 26.81 30.85
C ARG A 359 -1.00 27.68 29.69
N ILE A 360 0.32 27.67 29.44
CA ILE A 360 0.93 28.46 28.36
C ILE A 360 1.11 27.58 27.12
N PHE A 361 0.58 28.05 25.98
CA PHE A 361 0.80 27.47 24.65
C PHE A 361 1.64 28.46 23.84
N LYS A 362 2.70 27.99 23.16
CA LYS A 362 3.70 28.84 22.51
C LYS A 362 3.84 28.48 21.03
N ASN A 363 4.19 29.48 20.22
CA ASN A 363 4.78 29.23 18.90
C ASN A 363 6.10 28.45 19.02
N ALA A 364 6.52 27.79 17.95
CA ALA A 364 7.85 27.20 17.88
C ALA A 364 8.90 28.25 18.30
N PHE A 365 9.79 27.88 19.24
CA PHE A 365 10.82 28.75 19.82
C PHE A 365 10.30 30.07 20.44
N GLY A 366 8.99 30.21 20.68
CA GLY A 366 8.40 31.45 21.19
C GLY A 366 8.44 32.60 20.18
N GLN A 367 8.47 32.32 18.89
CA GLN A 367 8.50 33.32 17.81
C GLN A 367 7.32 34.28 17.94
N VAL A 368 7.61 35.57 17.90
CA VAL A 368 6.61 36.65 17.90
C VAL A 368 6.31 37.04 16.46
N ASN A 369 5.04 36.89 16.02
CA ASN A 369 4.64 37.23 14.65
C ASN A 369 3.99 38.62 14.54
N GLY A 370 3.69 39.24 15.69
CA GLY A 370 2.99 40.52 15.74
C GLY A 370 1.51 40.37 15.35
N ARG A 371 0.94 41.41 14.79
CA ARG A 371 -0.46 41.40 14.38
C ARG A 371 -0.63 40.67 13.06
N VAL A 372 -1.38 39.57 13.06
CA VAL A 372 -1.58 38.69 11.89
C VAL A 372 -3.06 38.39 11.66
N ASN A 373 -3.48 38.37 10.39
CA ASN A 373 -4.75 37.81 9.93
C ASN A 373 -4.56 36.33 9.54
N VAL A 374 -5.63 35.66 9.09
CA VAL A 374 -5.59 34.22 8.76
C VAL A 374 -4.58 33.88 7.66
N SER A 375 -4.43 34.73 6.62
CA SER A 375 -3.48 34.50 5.53
C SER A 375 -2.03 34.63 6.03
N GLU A 376 -1.73 35.69 6.78
CA GLU A 376 -0.41 35.89 7.38
C GLU A 376 -0.05 34.83 8.41
N ALA A 377 -1.05 34.39 9.21
CA ALA A 377 -0.90 33.31 10.19
C ALA A 377 -0.57 31.96 9.52
N LEU A 378 -1.16 31.67 8.35
CA LEU A 378 -0.80 30.50 7.55
C LEU A 378 0.62 30.62 6.98
N THR A 379 0.95 31.79 6.37
CA THR A 379 2.25 32.08 5.77
C THR A 379 3.39 31.85 6.77
N LYS A 380 3.24 32.42 7.99
CA LYS A 380 4.25 32.35 9.06
C LYS A 380 4.06 31.13 9.98
N SER A 381 3.03 30.32 9.75
CA SER A 381 2.69 29.18 10.60
C SER A 381 2.40 29.54 12.07
N SER A 382 1.77 30.70 12.37
CA SER A 382 1.46 31.12 13.74
C SER A 382 0.59 30.09 14.47
N ASP A 383 1.13 29.44 15.49
CA ASP A 383 0.34 28.54 16.35
C ASP A 383 -0.62 29.36 17.23
N VAL A 384 -0.20 30.50 17.72
CA VAL A 384 -0.98 31.38 18.59
C VAL A 384 -2.33 31.75 17.95
N PHE A 385 -2.33 32.07 16.65
CA PHE A 385 -3.56 32.35 15.89
C PHE A 385 -4.52 31.14 15.90
N PHE A 386 -3.99 29.96 15.62
CA PHE A 386 -4.80 28.73 15.55
C PHE A 386 -5.14 28.18 16.93
N TYR A 387 -4.31 28.36 17.95
CA TYR A 387 -4.67 28.09 19.34
C TYR A 387 -5.89 28.91 19.77
N GLN A 388 -5.94 30.20 19.38
CA GLN A 388 -7.09 31.05 19.67
C GLN A 388 -8.36 30.54 18.98
N ILE A 389 -8.26 30.06 17.72
CA ILE A 389 -9.39 29.41 17.03
C ILE A 389 -9.86 28.18 17.81
N GLY A 390 -8.92 27.30 18.20
CA GLY A 390 -9.25 26.10 18.97
C GLY A 390 -9.93 26.42 20.31
N ALA A 391 -9.38 27.37 21.06
CA ALA A 391 -9.96 27.82 22.32
C ALA A 391 -11.35 28.46 22.14
N ASN A 392 -11.51 29.36 21.16
CA ASN A 392 -12.75 30.03 20.88
C ASN A 392 -13.87 29.08 20.43
N LEU A 393 -13.54 28.05 19.58
CA LEU A 393 -14.54 27.07 19.19
C LEU A 393 -15.02 26.19 20.35
N TRP A 394 -14.21 26.01 21.40
CA TRP A 394 -14.57 25.24 22.58
C TRP A 394 -15.20 26.10 23.68
N ASP A 395 -15.17 27.43 23.57
CA ASP A 395 -15.95 28.33 24.43
C ASP A 395 -17.43 27.95 24.42
N GLU A 396 -18.11 28.06 25.58
CA GLU A 396 -19.47 27.57 25.75
C GLU A 396 -20.46 28.18 24.76
N LYS A 397 -20.35 29.49 24.49
CA LYS A 397 -21.20 30.21 23.55
C LYS A 397 -21.00 29.70 22.12
N ASN A 398 -19.75 29.55 21.69
CA ASN A 398 -19.43 29.12 20.34
C ASN A 398 -19.68 27.63 20.15
N ARG A 399 -19.39 26.80 21.17
CA ARG A 399 -19.72 25.38 21.19
C ARG A 399 -21.24 25.15 21.06
N SER A 400 -22.06 25.93 21.72
CA SER A 400 -23.52 25.88 21.57
C SER A 400 -23.97 26.32 20.18
N ARG A 401 -23.25 27.27 19.56
CA ARG A 401 -23.59 27.79 18.23
C ARG A 401 -23.13 26.91 17.08
N TYR A 402 -21.92 26.36 17.16
CA TYR A 402 -21.26 25.69 16.04
C TYR A 402 -21.13 24.16 16.23
N GLY A 403 -21.50 23.64 17.40
CA GLY A 403 -21.34 22.26 17.81
C GLY A 403 -19.96 21.96 18.45
N PRO A 404 -19.86 20.86 19.20
CA PRO A 404 -18.63 20.46 19.89
C PRO A 404 -17.59 19.85 18.96
N THR A 405 -17.92 19.61 17.69
CA THR A 405 -17.10 18.88 16.71
C THR A 405 -16.79 19.68 15.44
N ALA A 406 -16.89 21.04 15.51
CA ALA A 406 -16.76 21.88 14.32
C ALA A 406 -15.48 21.66 13.51
N ILE A 407 -14.30 21.52 14.16
CA ILE A 407 -13.02 21.23 13.50
C ILE A 407 -13.04 19.81 12.94
N GLN A 408 -13.52 18.85 13.74
CA GLN A 408 -13.57 17.44 13.37
C GLN A 408 -14.48 17.20 12.15
N ASP A 409 -15.61 17.88 12.09
CA ASP A 409 -16.57 17.76 10.98
C ASP A 409 -15.95 18.27 9.68
N THR A 410 -15.21 19.38 9.73
CA THR A 410 -14.45 19.89 8.58
C THR A 410 -13.35 18.91 8.16
N ALA A 411 -12.61 18.34 9.12
CA ALA A 411 -11.58 17.33 8.83
C ALA A 411 -12.16 16.11 8.11
N ARG A 412 -13.30 15.59 8.60
CA ARG A 412 -14.03 14.47 7.99
C ARG A 412 -14.57 14.81 6.60
N SER A 413 -15.08 16.04 6.42
CA SER A 413 -15.53 16.50 5.10
C SER A 413 -14.40 16.56 4.08
N LEU A 414 -13.14 16.72 4.52
CA LEU A 414 -11.93 16.64 3.71
C LEU A 414 -11.35 15.23 3.61
N GLY A 415 -12.07 14.19 4.06
CA GLY A 415 -11.68 12.79 3.96
C GLY A 415 -10.70 12.29 5.02
N MET A 416 -10.47 13.04 6.11
CA MET A 416 -9.59 12.60 7.21
C MET A 416 -10.35 11.74 8.22
N GLY A 417 -9.66 10.76 8.83
CA GLY A 417 -10.20 9.91 9.90
C GLY A 417 -11.13 8.79 9.45
N SER A 418 -11.10 8.46 8.17
CA SER A 418 -11.75 7.31 7.55
C SER A 418 -10.96 6.86 6.31
N PRO A 419 -11.09 5.60 5.86
CA PRO A 419 -10.42 5.14 4.64
C PRO A 419 -10.76 6.03 3.45
N THR A 420 -9.75 6.35 2.63
CA THR A 420 -9.94 7.13 1.39
C THR A 420 -10.62 6.34 0.29
N GLN A 421 -10.83 5.05 0.53
CA GLN A 421 -11.42 4.10 -0.41
C GLN A 421 -10.57 3.90 -1.67
N ILE A 422 -9.25 4.06 -1.57
CA ILE A 422 -8.31 3.61 -2.58
C ILE A 422 -8.43 2.08 -2.75
N GLU A 423 -8.24 1.58 -3.94
CA GLU A 423 -8.41 0.14 -4.22
C GLU A 423 -7.35 -0.75 -3.56
N LEU A 424 -6.29 -0.17 -3.00
CA LEU A 424 -5.20 -0.92 -2.37
C LEU A 424 -5.62 -1.54 -1.04
N PRO A 425 -5.12 -2.74 -0.70
CA PRO A 425 -5.44 -3.40 0.56
C PRO A 425 -4.74 -2.74 1.76
N PHE A 426 -5.27 -2.98 2.95
CA PHE A 426 -4.67 -2.59 4.24
C PHE A 426 -4.56 -1.09 4.47
N GLU A 427 -5.49 -0.30 3.93
CA GLU A 427 -5.55 1.13 4.21
C GLU A 427 -5.88 1.39 5.69
N ALA A 428 -5.11 2.27 6.35
CA ALA A 428 -5.38 2.71 7.71
C ALA A 428 -6.44 3.82 7.73
N GLU A 429 -7.33 3.76 8.73
CA GLU A 429 -8.43 4.71 8.86
C GLU A 429 -7.97 6.13 9.26
N GLY A 430 -6.81 6.24 9.93
CA GLY A 430 -6.46 7.46 10.64
C GLY A 430 -7.35 7.67 11.86
N ARG A 431 -7.25 8.83 12.48
CA ARG A 431 -8.12 9.22 13.60
C ARG A 431 -8.27 10.72 13.68
N VAL A 432 -9.51 11.19 13.66
CA VAL A 432 -9.89 12.57 14.02
C VAL A 432 -10.60 12.48 15.37
N PRO A 433 -9.91 12.81 16.47
CA PRO A 433 -10.44 12.63 17.83
C PRO A 433 -11.54 13.63 18.11
N ASP A 434 -12.57 13.18 18.83
CA ASP A 434 -13.68 13.99 19.28
C ASP A 434 -14.10 13.61 20.72
N PRO A 435 -15.01 14.36 21.39
CA PRO A 435 -15.44 14.05 22.75
C PRO A 435 -15.97 12.62 22.92
N GLU A 436 -16.69 12.09 21.93
CA GLU A 436 -17.24 10.73 22.01
C GLU A 436 -16.15 9.67 21.81
N SER A 437 -15.22 9.88 20.88
CA SER A 437 -14.08 8.98 20.71
C SER A 437 -13.18 8.97 21.94
N ARG A 438 -13.00 10.11 22.63
CA ARG A 438 -12.25 10.19 23.90
C ARG A 438 -12.90 9.32 24.99
N LYS A 439 -14.23 9.37 25.14
CA LYS A 439 -14.96 8.50 26.09
C LYS A 439 -14.75 7.02 25.77
N ARG A 440 -14.85 6.64 24.48
CA ARG A 440 -14.60 5.25 24.06
C ARG A 440 -13.18 4.79 24.32
N LEU A 441 -12.17 5.63 24.05
CA LEU A 441 -10.76 5.33 24.30
C LEU A 441 -10.48 5.19 25.80
N ASN A 442 -11.02 6.08 26.64
CA ASN A 442 -10.92 5.96 28.10
C ASN A 442 -11.54 4.64 28.60
N ALA A 443 -12.76 4.30 28.11
CA ALA A 443 -13.43 3.06 28.51
C ALA A 443 -12.65 1.79 28.09
N SER A 444 -12.00 1.81 26.93
CA SER A 444 -11.24 0.66 26.40
C SER A 444 -9.81 0.55 26.95
N ASN A 445 -9.16 1.67 27.25
CA ASN A 445 -7.79 1.71 27.77
C ASN A 445 -7.58 2.93 28.69
N PRO A 446 -8.07 2.88 29.95
CA PRO A 446 -7.97 3.99 30.89
C PRO A 446 -6.55 4.34 31.32
N GLN A 447 -5.59 3.43 31.13
CA GLN A 447 -4.17 3.72 31.42
C GLN A 447 -3.56 4.67 30.38
N ALA A 448 -3.85 4.44 29.11
CA ALA A 448 -3.38 5.30 28.02
C ALA A 448 -4.21 6.60 27.89
N PHE A 449 -5.51 6.55 28.22
CA PHE A 449 -6.44 7.66 28.14
C PHE A 449 -7.12 7.88 29.51
N PRO A 450 -6.43 8.54 30.46
CA PRO A 450 -6.85 8.60 31.87
C PRO A 450 -8.12 9.44 32.11
N THR A 451 -8.56 10.24 31.14
CA THR A 451 -9.77 11.05 31.25
C THR A 451 -10.73 10.78 30.10
N ALA A 452 -12.04 10.75 30.39
CA ALA A 452 -13.10 10.64 29.41
C ALA A 452 -13.52 12.02 28.85
N ASP A 453 -13.17 13.09 29.56
CA ASP A 453 -13.58 14.45 29.23
C ASP A 453 -12.70 15.04 28.12
N TRP A 454 -13.31 15.91 27.32
CA TRP A 454 -12.65 16.75 26.33
C TRP A 454 -12.49 18.16 26.88
N PHE A 455 -11.27 18.65 26.92
CA PHE A 455 -10.92 19.94 27.47
C PHE A 455 -10.58 20.97 26.38
N THR A 456 -10.56 22.24 26.75
CA THR A 456 -10.09 23.32 25.85
C THR A 456 -8.70 23.03 25.28
N GLY A 457 -7.80 22.42 26.10
CA GLY A 457 -6.45 22.05 25.66
C GLY A 457 -6.45 21.01 24.55
N ASP A 458 -7.39 20.06 24.55
CA ASP A 458 -7.50 19.05 23.48
C ASP A 458 -7.91 19.73 22.16
N ASN A 459 -8.86 20.68 22.23
CA ASN A 459 -9.31 21.43 21.06
C ASN A 459 -8.23 22.38 20.51
N ILE A 460 -7.43 22.97 21.40
CA ILE A 460 -6.26 23.79 21.03
C ILE A 460 -5.21 22.93 20.29
N ASN A 461 -4.87 21.77 20.83
CA ASN A 461 -3.92 20.86 20.20
C ASN A 461 -4.43 20.37 18.84
N LEU A 462 -5.70 19.98 18.77
CA LEU A 462 -6.33 19.57 17.51
C LEU A 462 -6.24 20.67 16.45
N ALA A 463 -6.47 21.94 16.83
CA ALA A 463 -6.47 23.06 15.89
C ALA A 463 -5.13 23.27 15.17
N VAL A 464 -4.03 22.77 15.71
CA VAL A 464 -2.69 22.77 15.10
C VAL A 464 -2.21 21.39 14.67
N GLY A 465 -3.10 20.39 14.64
CA GLY A 465 -2.77 19.04 14.19
C GLY A 465 -1.88 18.25 15.13
N GLN A 466 -2.01 18.51 16.44
CA GLN A 466 -1.30 17.80 17.52
C GLN A 466 -2.31 17.07 18.43
N GLY A 467 -1.82 16.38 19.44
CA GLY A 467 -2.64 15.55 20.32
C GLY A 467 -2.90 14.18 19.69
N ASP A 468 -4.17 13.72 19.75
CA ASP A 468 -4.53 12.36 19.32
C ASP A 468 -4.93 12.25 17.84
N VAL A 469 -4.85 13.34 17.07
CA VAL A 469 -5.14 13.31 15.62
C VAL A 469 -4.01 12.64 14.87
N VAL A 470 -4.35 11.63 14.06
CA VAL A 470 -3.41 10.99 13.14
C VAL A 470 -4.08 10.76 11.78
N VAL A 471 -3.32 11.00 10.73
CA VAL A 471 -3.77 10.84 9.34
C VAL A 471 -2.71 10.09 8.55
N THR A 472 -3.13 9.46 7.44
CA THR A 472 -2.16 8.90 6.49
C THR A 472 -1.63 9.99 5.55
N PRO A 473 -0.42 9.83 4.99
CA PRO A 473 0.08 10.73 3.95
C PRO A 473 -0.88 10.86 2.77
N LEU A 474 -1.62 9.80 2.43
CA LEU A 474 -2.64 9.79 1.39
C LEU A 474 -3.84 10.67 1.76
N GLN A 475 -4.38 10.52 2.97
CA GLN A 475 -5.47 11.37 3.47
C GLN A 475 -5.08 12.85 3.44
N LEU A 476 -3.84 13.14 3.83
CA LEU A 476 -3.35 14.50 3.86
C LEU A 476 -3.19 15.08 2.44
N ALA A 477 -2.62 14.31 1.50
CA ALA A 477 -2.55 14.70 0.09
C ALA A 477 -3.95 14.93 -0.51
N ASN A 478 -4.90 14.05 -0.19
CA ASN A 478 -6.27 14.12 -0.71
C ASN A 478 -7.02 15.35 -0.19
N ALA A 479 -6.84 15.73 1.08
CA ALA A 479 -7.41 16.94 1.64
C ALA A 479 -6.88 18.22 0.97
N TYR A 480 -5.56 18.25 0.68
CA TYR A 480 -4.96 19.35 -0.09
C TYR A 480 -5.40 19.36 -1.55
N ALA A 481 -5.56 18.19 -2.18
CA ALA A 481 -6.13 18.05 -3.52
C ALA A 481 -7.58 18.56 -3.56
N ALA A 482 -8.39 18.23 -2.55
CA ALA A 482 -9.77 18.70 -2.44
C ALA A 482 -9.84 20.22 -2.29
N PHE A 483 -8.99 20.81 -1.47
CA PHE A 483 -8.90 22.27 -1.38
C PHE A 483 -8.46 22.91 -2.71
N ALA A 484 -7.49 22.32 -3.38
CA ALA A 484 -6.95 22.78 -4.65
C ALA A 484 -8.02 22.81 -5.76
N ASN A 485 -8.82 21.76 -5.88
CA ASN A 485 -9.85 21.61 -6.94
C ASN A 485 -11.18 22.31 -6.66
N GLY A 486 -11.30 23.02 -5.53
CA GLY A 486 -12.52 23.76 -5.16
C GLY A 486 -13.50 22.95 -4.31
N GLY A 487 -13.08 21.89 -3.65
CA GLY A 487 -13.80 21.21 -2.58
C GLY A 487 -14.23 19.78 -2.84
N THR A 488 -13.94 19.20 -4.00
CA THR A 488 -14.29 17.80 -4.31
C THR A 488 -13.25 16.84 -3.74
N VAL A 489 -13.66 15.93 -2.87
CA VAL A 489 -12.84 14.83 -2.35
C VAL A 489 -13.04 13.61 -3.23
N TRP A 490 -12.03 13.26 -3.98
CA TRP A 490 -12.03 12.06 -4.83
C TRP A 490 -11.57 10.83 -4.04
N ALA A 491 -12.11 9.64 -4.37
CA ALA A 491 -11.46 8.38 -4.00
C ALA A 491 -10.15 8.29 -4.79
N PRO A 492 -8.99 8.24 -4.12
CA PRO A 492 -7.74 8.06 -4.84
C PRO A 492 -7.78 6.73 -5.62
N ARG A 493 -7.36 6.74 -6.87
CA ARG A 493 -7.37 5.54 -7.73
C ARG A 493 -5.99 5.27 -8.31
N VAL A 494 -5.64 4.00 -8.40
CA VAL A 494 -4.35 3.54 -8.93
C VAL A 494 -4.46 2.92 -10.31
N ALA A 495 -5.65 2.42 -10.70
CA ALA A 495 -5.89 1.91 -12.05
C ALA A 495 -6.71 2.91 -12.89
N SER A 496 -6.47 2.91 -14.19
CA SER A 496 -7.22 3.68 -15.18
C SER A 496 -8.12 2.79 -16.04
N VAL A 497 -7.60 1.65 -16.51
CA VAL A 497 -8.32 0.75 -17.41
C VAL A 497 -7.81 -0.68 -17.28
N ILE A 498 -8.73 -1.62 -17.40
CA ILE A 498 -8.44 -3.05 -17.51
C ILE A 498 -8.52 -3.40 -19.00
N LEU A 499 -7.49 -4.08 -19.51
CA LEU A 499 -7.30 -4.39 -20.91
C LEU A 499 -7.31 -5.91 -21.14
N ASP A 500 -7.84 -6.36 -22.25
CA ASP A 500 -7.69 -7.76 -22.68
C ASP A 500 -6.28 -8.06 -23.24
N ALA A 501 -6.05 -9.29 -23.66
CA ALA A 501 -4.77 -9.73 -24.22
C ALA A 501 -4.37 -8.97 -25.50
N ASN A 502 -5.35 -8.38 -26.21
CA ASN A 502 -5.17 -7.58 -27.41
C ASN A 502 -5.04 -6.08 -27.13
N ARG A 503 -4.99 -5.71 -25.84
CA ARG A 503 -5.00 -4.32 -25.35
C ARG A 503 -6.30 -3.54 -25.63
N ALA A 504 -7.40 -4.23 -25.88
CA ALA A 504 -8.71 -3.59 -25.95
C ALA A 504 -9.27 -3.35 -24.54
N PRO A 505 -9.93 -2.21 -24.30
CA PRO A 505 -10.53 -1.91 -23.00
C PRO A 505 -11.65 -2.89 -22.65
N VAL A 506 -11.53 -3.57 -21.51
CA VAL A 506 -12.58 -4.42 -20.92
C VAL A 506 -13.42 -3.61 -19.92
N ARG A 507 -12.75 -2.77 -19.13
CA ARG A 507 -13.40 -1.94 -18.11
C ARG A 507 -12.55 -0.71 -17.79
N THR A 508 -13.16 0.46 -17.85
CA THR A 508 -12.56 1.71 -17.35
C THR A 508 -12.80 1.83 -15.85
N VAL A 509 -11.80 2.31 -15.13
CA VAL A 509 -11.93 2.65 -13.71
C VAL A 509 -12.18 4.15 -13.63
N GLU A 510 -13.44 4.51 -13.39
CA GLU A 510 -13.88 5.90 -13.35
C GLU A 510 -13.48 6.61 -12.05
N ALA A 511 -13.27 7.93 -12.13
CA ALA A 511 -13.11 8.77 -10.96
C ALA A 511 -14.40 8.77 -10.12
N ARG A 512 -14.26 8.63 -8.79
CA ARG A 512 -15.41 8.56 -7.90
C ARG A 512 -15.32 9.63 -6.81
N GLU A 513 -16.31 10.51 -6.77
CA GLU A 513 -16.46 11.49 -5.69
C GLU A 513 -16.90 10.78 -4.40
N ILE A 514 -16.23 11.11 -3.28
CA ILE A 514 -16.59 10.65 -1.93
C ILE A 514 -17.45 11.70 -1.24
N SER A 515 -17.01 12.94 -1.29
CA SER A 515 -17.67 14.06 -0.63
C SER A 515 -17.31 15.38 -1.30
N LYS A 516 -18.03 16.41 -0.97
CA LYS A 516 -17.76 17.77 -1.42
C LYS A 516 -17.89 18.74 -0.26
N ILE A 517 -16.90 19.60 -0.09
CA ILE A 517 -16.93 20.70 0.87
C ILE A 517 -17.17 22.02 0.12
N ASP A 518 -18.03 22.87 0.67
CA ASP A 518 -18.25 24.20 0.12
C ASP A 518 -17.12 25.15 0.52
N LEU A 519 -16.49 25.76 -0.47
CA LEU A 519 -15.37 26.69 -0.32
C LEU A 519 -15.67 28.00 -1.06
N PRO A 520 -16.61 28.82 -0.54
CA PRO A 520 -16.91 30.10 -1.16
C PRO A 520 -15.68 31.03 -1.16
N PRO A 521 -15.64 32.08 -2.02
CA PRO A 521 -14.48 32.97 -2.12
C PRO A 521 -14.02 33.57 -0.78
N GLY A 522 -14.95 33.91 0.11
CA GLY A 522 -14.63 34.42 1.47
C GLY A 522 -13.91 33.42 2.37
N VAL A 523 -13.92 32.11 2.03
CA VAL A 523 -13.18 31.04 2.70
C VAL A 523 -11.95 30.69 1.89
N ARG A 524 -12.12 30.42 0.58
CA ARG A 524 -11.06 29.89 -0.27
C ARG A 524 -9.94 30.90 -0.52
N ASP A 525 -10.26 32.16 -0.81
CA ASP A 525 -9.26 33.14 -1.23
C ASP A 525 -8.26 33.50 -0.13
N PRO A 526 -8.67 33.80 1.14
CA PRO A 526 -7.71 34.07 2.21
C PRO A 526 -6.86 32.83 2.56
N MET A 527 -7.42 31.64 2.47
CA MET A 527 -6.66 30.39 2.67
C MET A 527 -5.66 30.18 1.55
N MET A 528 -6.06 30.38 0.28
CA MET A 528 -5.18 30.27 -0.88
C MET A 528 -4.03 31.29 -0.81
N GLN A 529 -4.34 32.55 -0.44
CA GLN A 529 -3.34 33.58 -0.23
C GLN A 529 -2.29 33.17 0.81
N GLY A 530 -2.75 32.67 1.96
CA GLY A 530 -1.86 32.23 3.04
C GLY A 530 -0.99 31.05 2.63
N LEU A 531 -1.58 30.00 2.01
CA LEU A 531 -0.85 28.83 1.55
C LEU A 531 0.14 29.13 0.43
N THR A 532 -0.18 30.07 -0.47
CA THR A 532 0.76 30.58 -1.48
C THR A 532 1.90 31.34 -0.82
N GLY A 533 1.59 32.14 0.20
CA GLY A 533 2.59 32.88 0.98
C GLY A 533 3.62 31.96 1.67
N VAL A 534 3.24 30.77 2.12
CA VAL A 534 4.17 29.79 2.72
C VAL A 534 5.36 29.51 1.80
N VAL A 535 5.14 29.52 0.49
CA VAL A 535 6.15 29.15 -0.53
C VAL A 535 6.78 30.40 -1.18
N ALA A 536 5.97 31.44 -1.42
CA ALA A 536 6.37 32.59 -2.23
C ALA A 536 6.79 33.84 -1.44
N ASP A 537 6.26 34.03 -0.22
CA ASP A 537 6.63 35.17 0.63
C ASP A 537 8.02 34.92 1.28
N PRO A 538 8.93 35.89 1.28
CA PRO A 538 10.22 35.75 1.98
C PRO A 538 10.10 35.37 3.47
N LYS A 539 8.98 35.65 4.12
CA LYS A 539 8.65 35.25 5.50
C LYS A 539 7.92 33.91 5.57
N GLY A 540 7.65 33.28 4.43
CA GLY A 540 6.98 31.98 4.35
C GLY A 540 7.90 30.86 4.79
N THR A 541 7.36 29.91 5.55
CA THR A 541 8.14 28.83 6.17
C THR A 541 8.85 27.92 5.14
N ALA A 542 8.29 27.75 3.93
CA ALA A 542 8.89 26.94 2.87
C ALA A 542 9.66 27.78 1.82
N ALA A 543 9.68 29.12 1.90
CA ALA A 543 10.34 29.96 0.92
C ALA A 543 11.83 29.62 0.71
N PRO A 544 12.63 29.30 1.74
CA PRO A 544 14.02 28.88 1.55
C PRO A 544 14.15 27.60 0.73
N ALA A 545 13.25 26.64 0.90
CA ALA A 545 13.26 25.39 0.15
C ALA A 545 12.92 25.60 -1.34
N PHE A 546 12.03 26.55 -1.64
CA PHE A 546 11.59 26.85 -3.01
C PHE A 546 12.39 27.98 -3.69
N ALA A 547 13.49 28.43 -3.09
CA ALA A 547 14.34 29.45 -3.69
C ALA A 547 14.81 29.06 -5.11
N GLY A 548 14.50 29.94 -6.10
CA GLY A 548 14.80 29.71 -7.50
C GLY A 548 13.90 28.69 -8.21
N PHE A 549 12.78 28.30 -7.64
CA PHE A 549 11.69 27.62 -8.36
C PHE A 549 10.91 28.63 -9.21
N PRO A 550 10.46 28.28 -10.42
CA PRO A 550 9.79 29.23 -11.31
C PRO A 550 8.32 29.48 -10.86
N LEU A 551 8.14 30.03 -9.65
CA LEU A 551 6.82 30.29 -9.06
C LEU A 551 5.94 31.22 -9.91
N ALA A 552 6.54 32.06 -10.78
CA ALA A 552 5.77 32.92 -11.67
C ALA A 552 5.01 32.14 -12.75
N SER A 553 5.60 31.07 -13.27
CA SER A 553 4.97 30.20 -14.29
C SER A 553 4.26 28.99 -13.69
N PHE A 554 4.68 28.52 -12.53
CA PHE A 554 4.06 27.40 -11.81
C PHE A 554 3.89 27.76 -10.33
N PRO A 555 2.87 28.57 -9.98
CA PRO A 555 2.66 28.99 -8.61
C PRO A 555 2.23 27.79 -7.73
N ILE A 556 2.88 27.65 -6.58
CA ILE A 556 2.64 26.58 -5.61
C ILE A 556 2.04 27.16 -4.34
N ALA A 557 1.03 26.49 -3.80
CA ALA A 557 0.49 26.71 -2.47
C ALA A 557 0.78 25.48 -1.60
N GLY A 558 1.19 25.68 -0.36
CA GLY A 558 1.53 24.56 0.52
C GLY A 558 1.57 24.93 1.98
N LYS A 559 1.88 23.95 2.83
CA LYS A 559 2.05 24.14 4.26
C LYS A 559 3.09 23.18 4.82
N THR A 560 4.00 23.71 5.61
CA THR A 560 4.93 22.96 6.45
C THR A 560 4.24 22.45 7.70
N GLY A 561 4.70 21.34 8.23
CA GLY A 561 4.25 20.78 9.49
C GLY A 561 5.36 20.03 10.20
N THR A 562 5.35 20.11 11.50
CA THR A 562 6.22 19.36 12.39
C THR A 562 5.36 18.65 13.40
N ALA A 563 5.43 17.33 13.40
CA ALA A 563 4.69 16.49 14.32
C ALA A 563 5.60 16.08 15.47
N GLN A 564 5.26 16.53 16.67
CA GLN A 564 5.97 16.11 17.88
C GLN A 564 5.60 14.66 18.24
N VAL A 565 6.63 13.85 18.49
CA VAL A 565 6.46 12.44 18.87
C VAL A 565 7.11 12.23 20.23
N PHE A 566 6.31 11.85 21.22
CA PHE A 566 6.81 11.63 22.57
C PHE A 566 7.93 10.57 22.61
N GLY A 567 9.07 10.92 23.19
CA GLY A 567 10.23 10.03 23.32
C GLY A 567 11.01 9.79 22.01
N SER A 568 10.72 10.53 20.94
CA SER A 568 11.38 10.44 19.65
C SER A 568 11.67 11.83 19.10
N GLN A 569 12.46 11.91 18.02
CA GLN A 569 12.66 13.14 17.27
C GLN A 569 11.43 13.48 16.44
N ASP A 570 11.24 14.76 16.12
CA ASP A 570 10.08 15.25 15.40
C ASP A 570 9.98 14.69 13.97
N THR A 571 8.75 14.45 13.54
CA THR A 571 8.44 14.02 12.18
C THR A 571 8.16 15.23 11.30
N SER A 572 8.88 15.31 10.19
CA SER A 572 8.77 16.37 9.19
C SER A 572 7.62 16.10 8.23
N VAL A 573 6.77 17.09 7.99
CA VAL A 573 5.61 16.99 7.09
C VAL A 573 5.58 18.20 6.17
N PHE A 574 5.26 17.99 4.90
CA PHE A 574 4.96 19.07 3.95
C PHE A 574 3.89 18.64 2.96
N CYS A 575 2.89 19.51 2.77
CA CYS A 575 1.87 19.32 1.76
C CYS A 575 1.76 20.54 0.87
N ALA A 576 1.64 20.32 -0.44
CA ALA A 576 1.53 21.39 -1.40
C ALA A 576 0.79 20.94 -2.65
N PHE A 577 0.30 21.89 -3.42
CA PHE A 577 -0.29 21.66 -4.73
C PHE A 577 0.08 22.80 -5.69
N GLY A 578 0.02 22.48 -6.97
CA GLY A 578 0.29 23.46 -8.04
C GLY A 578 -0.08 22.93 -9.42
N PRO A 579 -0.21 23.87 -10.40
CA PRO A 579 -0.27 25.31 -10.22
C PRO A 579 -1.56 25.76 -9.53
N THR A 580 -1.58 26.89 -8.82
CA THR A 580 -2.71 27.27 -7.95
C THR A 580 -4.02 27.57 -8.68
N GLN A 581 -3.96 28.00 -9.95
CA GLN A 581 -5.16 28.33 -10.75
C GLN A 581 -5.76 27.13 -11.46
N ALA A 582 -4.93 26.17 -11.87
CA ALA A 582 -5.34 24.94 -12.56
C ALA A 582 -4.54 23.76 -11.99
N PRO A 583 -4.85 23.29 -10.78
CA PRO A 583 -4.02 22.34 -10.06
C PRO A 583 -3.90 21.02 -10.81
N GLU A 584 -2.64 20.61 -11.05
CA GLU A 584 -2.28 19.37 -11.74
C GLU A 584 -1.73 18.33 -10.76
N TYR A 585 -1.05 18.79 -9.69
CA TYR A 585 -0.41 17.92 -8.72
C TYR A 585 -0.67 18.39 -7.29
N ALA A 586 -1.01 17.45 -6.42
CA ALA A 586 -0.98 17.61 -4.96
C ALA A 586 0.05 16.62 -4.40
N VAL A 587 0.97 17.13 -3.59
CA VAL A 587 2.12 16.37 -3.06
C VAL A 587 2.07 16.40 -1.54
N SER A 588 2.18 15.22 -0.91
CA SER A 588 2.41 15.09 0.53
C SER A 588 3.70 14.33 0.78
N VAL A 589 4.56 14.87 1.64
CA VAL A 589 5.80 14.25 2.08
C VAL A 589 5.82 14.17 3.59
N VAL A 590 6.10 12.98 4.11
CA VAL A 590 6.27 12.70 5.54
C VAL A 590 7.61 12.01 5.75
N MET A 591 8.43 12.50 6.67
CA MET A 591 9.75 11.92 7.00
C MET A 591 9.87 11.77 8.51
N GLU A 592 9.90 10.53 8.97
CA GLU A 592 9.99 10.19 10.39
C GLU A 592 11.32 10.68 10.98
N GLN A 593 11.30 11.24 12.20
CA GLN A 593 12.49 11.63 12.96
C GLN A 593 13.49 12.47 12.16
N SER A 594 12.98 13.47 11.44
CA SER A 594 13.75 14.32 10.52
C SER A 594 13.66 15.80 10.87
N GLY A 595 12.97 16.17 11.96
CA GLY A 595 12.80 17.54 12.45
C GLY A 595 11.76 18.34 11.69
N PHE A 596 12.03 19.62 11.41
CA PHE A 596 11.07 20.56 10.84
C PHE A 596 10.68 20.24 9.40
N GLY A 597 9.38 20.41 9.08
CA GLY A 597 8.83 20.26 7.75
C GLY A 597 9.48 21.17 6.72
N ALA A 598 9.70 22.42 7.10
CA ALA A 598 10.41 23.40 6.29
C ALA A 598 11.84 22.96 5.91
N ALA A 599 12.53 22.30 6.84
CA ALA A 599 13.94 21.95 6.68
C ALA A 599 14.18 20.62 5.93
N ALA A 600 13.27 19.66 6.02
CA ALA A 600 13.47 18.31 5.48
C ALA A 600 12.41 17.93 4.42
N ALA A 601 11.11 17.95 4.72
CA ALA A 601 10.06 17.51 3.80
C ALA A 601 9.83 18.48 2.63
N ALA A 602 9.92 19.79 2.86
CA ALA A 602 9.73 20.80 1.82
C ALA A 602 10.79 20.72 0.71
N PRO A 603 12.10 20.52 0.97
CA PRO A 603 13.11 20.29 -0.07
C PRO A 603 12.85 19.02 -0.91
N VAL A 604 12.30 17.95 -0.31
CA VAL A 604 11.91 16.74 -1.04
C VAL A 604 10.76 17.03 -1.98
N ALA A 605 9.71 17.70 -1.50
CA ALA A 605 8.58 18.10 -2.33
C ALA A 605 9.00 19.05 -3.45
N ARG A 606 9.90 20.01 -3.17
CA ARG A 606 10.48 20.90 -4.18
C ARG A 606 11.13 20.10 -5.31
N ARG A 607 11.98 19.13 -5.00
CA ARG A 607 12.62 18.28 -6.01
C ARG A 607 11.61 17.49 -6.84
N ILE A 608 10.53 17.00 -6.20
CA ILE A 608 9.43 16.32 -6.90
C ILE A 608 8.78 17.31 -7.89
N PHE A 609 8.43 18.52 -7.46
CA PHE A 609 7.86 19.54 -8.36
C PHE A 609 8.83 19.94 -9.49
N ASP A 610 10.13 20.05 -9.25
CA ASP A 610 11.11 20.33 -10.30
C ASP A 610 10.97 19.33 -11.46
N GLY A 611 10.95 18.03 -11.16
CA GLY A 611 10.83 17.00 -12.20
C GLY A 611 9.45 16.93 -12.83
N LEU A 612 8.37 17.09 -12.04
CA LEU A 612 7.00 17.09 -12.58
C LEU A 612 6.74 18.24 -13.56
N THR A 613 7.42 19.37 -13.39
CA THR A 613 7.31 20.53 -14.29
C THR A 613 8.29 20.51 -15.46
N GLY A 614 9.00 19.39 -15.67
CA GLY A 614 9.99 19.24 -16.74
C GLY A 614 11.32 19.93 -16.46
N GLY A 615 11.53 20.46 -15.27
CA GLY A 615 12.79 21.03 -14.82
C GLY A 615 13.81 19.95 -14.42
N VAL A 616 15.06 20.35 -14.22
CA VAL A 616 16.10 19.47 -13.68
C VAL A 616 15.95 19.36 -12.17
N PRO A 617 15.68 18.18 -11.62
CA PRO A 617 15.52 18.00 -10.18
C PRO A 617 16.81 18.37 -9.44
N LYS A 618 16.75 19.41 -8.60
CA LYS A 618 17.90 19.84 -7.80
C LYS A 618 18.22 18.81 -6.71
N PRO A 619 19.49 18.70 -6.27
CA PRO A 619 19.84 17.90 -5.11
C PRO A 619 19.00 18.31 -3.89
N VAL A 620 18.55 17.32 -3.11
CA VAL A 620 17.88 17.61 -1.84
C VAL A 620 18.93 18.05 -0.84
N THR A 621 18.86 19.30 -0.43
CA THR A 621 19.69 19.86 0.64
C THR A 621 18.79 20.37 1.74
N ARG A 622 19.12 20.01 2.98
CA ARG A 622 18.40 20.53 4.14
C ARG A 622 18.59 22.04 4.23
N VAL A 623 17.53 22.78 4.42
CA VAL A 623 17.60 24.23 4.62
C VAL A 623 17.53 24.59 6.10
N THR A 624 18.13 25.72 6.46
CA THR A 624 17.99 26.28 7.81
C THR A 624 16.66 27.03 7.86
N ALA A 625 15.61 26.34 8.26
CA ALA A 625 14.27 26.91 8.36
C ALA A 625 13.57 26.31 9.59
N VAL A 626 12.63 27.06 10.11
CA VAL A 626 11.76 26.70 11.26
C VAL A 626 10.32 26.86 10.79
N ASP A 627 9.44 25.95 11.21
CA ASP A 627 8.00 25.98 10.88
C ASP A 627 7.24 27.07 11.64
#